data_04c4e857999e09475685d9afd12adc33
#
_entry.id   04c4e857999e09475685d9afd12adc33
#
_cell.length_a   1.000
_cell.length_b   1.000
_cell.length_c   1.000
_cell.angle_alpha   90.00
_cell.angle_beta   90.00
_cell.angle_gamma   90.00
#
_symmetry.space_group_name_H-M   'P 1'
#
loop_
_entity.id
_entity.type
_entity.pdbx_description
1 polymer ?
#
loop_
_entity_poly.entity_id
_entity_poly.type
_entity_poly.pdbx_seq_one_letter_code
_entity_poly.pdbx_strand_id
1 'polypeptide(L)'
;MLPGEAPAAYVQRVTGLKLQASLARLKRRGLPPAPVLCADTTVALGRRILGKPATADEARAMLASLSGQRHRVMTAVAVGCLGEQAGEPARGWSGLSESWVTFAPMSEREVQAYV
;
A
#
# COMPACT_ATOMS: atom_id res chain seq x y z
N MET A 1 2.61 -10.47 4.56
CA MET A 1 1.14 -10.67 4.59
C MET A 1 0.80 -11.80 5.57
N LEU A 2 -0.21 -11.60 6.39
CA LEU A 2 -0.61 -12.63 7.34
C LEU A 2 -1.32 -13.79 6.63
N PRO A 3 -1.22 -15.02 7.17
CA PRO A 3 -1.92 -16.16 6.58
C PRO A 3 -3.43 -15.90 6.45
N GLY A 4 -3.99 -16.18 5.27
CA GLY A 4 -5.41 -15.98 5.00
C GLY A 4 -5.86 -14.52 4.87
N GLU A 5 -4.96 -13.57 4.98
CA GLU A 5 -5.29 -12.15 4.85
C GLU A 5 -5.56 -11.78 3.40
N ALA A 6 -6.71 -11.15 3.13
CA ALA A 6 -7.02 -10.64 1.81
C ALA A 6 -6.14 -9.42 1.47
N PRO A 7 -5.83 -9.18 0.18
CA PRO A 7 -5.03 -8.01 -0.22
C PRO A 7 -5.56 -6.67 0.28
N ALA A 8 -6.88 -6.46 0.24
CA ALA A 8 -7.48 -5.23 0.75
C ALA A 8 -7.26 -5.04 2.26
N ALA A 9 -7.40 -6.10 3.04
CA ALA A 9 -7.13 -6.08 4.46
C ALA A 9 -5.64 -5.81 4.75
N TYR A 10 -4.77 -6.42 3.98
CA TYR A 10 -3.33 -6.23 4.10
C TYR A 10 -2.91 -4.77 3.91
N VAL A 11 -3.34 -4.14 2.82
CA VAL A 11 -2.94 -2.75 2.52
C VAL A 11 -3.48 -1.77 3.57
N GLN A 12 -4.68 -2.01 4.07
CA GLN A 12 -5.26 -1.19 5.13
C GLN A 12 -4.52 -1.38 6.46
N ARG A 13 -4.17 -2.61 6.81
CA ARG A 13 -3.41 -2.90 8.03
C ARG A 13 -2.03 -2.25 8.00
N VAL A 14 -1.31 -2.39 6.89
CA VAL A 14 0.04 -1.80 6.73
C VAL A 14 -0.02 -0.28 6.81
N THR A 15 -1.00 0.33 6.16
CA THR A 15 -1.18 1.79 6.19
C THR A 15 -1.49 2.27 7.60
N GLY A 16 -2.33 1.56 8.35
CA GLY A 16 -2.64 1.87 9.74
C GLY A 16 -1.41 1.76 10.64
N LEU A 17 -0.57 0.75 10.45
CA LEU A 17 0.68 0.59 11.20
C LEU A 17 1.65 1.74 10.92
N LYS A 18 1.75 2.17 9.67
CA LYS A 18 2.58 3.34 9.31
C LYS A 18 2.09 4.60 10.01
N LEU A 19 0.79 4.81 10.04
CA LEU A 19 0.20 5.97 10.71
C LEU A 19 0.52 5.95 12.20
N GLN A 20 0.31 4.82 12.87
CA GLN A 20 0.60 4.67 14.29
C GLN A 20 2.07 4.94 14.60
N ALA A 21 2.98 4.43 13.78
CA ALA A 21 4.41 4.66 13.93
C ALA A 21 4.77 6.14 13.78
N SER A 22 4.14 6.82 12.80
CA SER A 22 4.38 8.25 12.55
C SER A 22 3.87 9.12 13.70
N LEU A 23 2.67 8.82 14.22
CA LEU A 23 2.11 9.54 15.37
C LEU A 23 2.96 9.34 16.63
N ALA A 24 3.43 8.12 16.87
CA ALA A 24 4.31 7.82 17.99
C ALA A 24 5.63 8.59 17.90
N ARG A 25 6.17 8.76 16.70
CA ARG A 25 7.38 9.54 16.46
C ARG A 25 7.17 11.02 16.78
N LEU A 26 6.05 11.60 16.35
CA LEU A 26 5.70 12.98 16.66
C LEU A 26 5.62 13.22 18.17
N LYS A 27 4.98 12.30 18.87
CA LYS A 27 4.84 12.37 20.31
C LYS A 27 6.20 12.32 21.01
N ARG A 28 7.08 11.40 20.61
CA ARG A 28 8.42 11.28 21.20
C ARG A 28 9.29 12.51 20.96
N ARG A 29 9.15 13.16 19.82
CA ARG A 29 9.89 14.37 19.47
C ARG A 29 9.31 15.63 20.10
N GLY A 30 8.15 15.54 20.74
CA GLY A 30 7.48 16.70 21.32
C GLY A 30 7.07 17.74 20.30
N LEU A 31 6.84 17.32 19.05
CA LEU A 31 6.41 18.23 17.99
C LEU A 31 4.95 18.64 18.19
N PRO A 32 4.57 19.86 17.73
CA PRO A 32 3.18 20.29 17.82
C PRO A 32 2.24 19.30 17.12
N PRO A 33 1.03 19.09 17.66
CA PRO A 33 0.05 18.22 17.01
C PRO A 33 -0.28 18.73 15.61
N ALA A 34 -0.23 17.83 14.63
CA ALA A 34 -0.57 18.13 13.25
C ALA A 34 -1.18 16.88 12.62
N PRO A 35 -2.08 17.02 11.63
CA PRO A 35 -2.57 15.86 10.89
C PRO A 35 -1.44 15.17 10.15
N VAL A 36 -1.44 13.84 10.21
CA VAL A 36 -0.48 12.98 9.49
C VAL A 36 -1.26 12.15 8.49
N LEU A 37 -0.83 12.16 7.26
CA LEU A 37 -1.39 11.35 6.19
C LEU A 37 -0.40 10.25 5.81
N CYS A 38 -0.86 9.02 5.82
CA CYS A 38 -0.12 7.88 5.29
C CYS A 38 -0.93 7.23 4.18
N ALA A 39 -0.25 6.76 3.17
CA ALA A 39 -0.87 6.05 2.07
C ALA A 39 0.03 4.89 1.64
N ASP A 40 -0.57 3.83 1.15
CA ASP A 40 0.14 2.71 0.58
C ASP A 40 -0.67 2.13 -0.56
N THR A 41 0.02 1.67 -1.61
CA THR A 41 -0.60 1.09 -2.79
C THR A 41 -0.12 -0.34 -2.95
N THR A 42 -1.06 -1.23 -3.24
CA THR A 42 -0.81 -2.65 -3.43
C THR A 42 -1.42 -3.10 -4.74
N VAL A 43 -0.68 -3.90 -5.48
CA VAL A 43 -1.15 -4.57 -6.70
C VAL A 43 -1.46 -6.02 -6.35
N ALA A 44 -2.65 -6.48 -6.74
CA ALA A 44 -3.06 -7.85 -6.49
C ALA A 44 -3.55 -8.53 -7.77
N LEU A 45 -2.96 -9.68 -8.07
CA LEU A 45 -3.41 -10.57 -9.12
C LEU A 45 -4.13 -11.75 -8.45
N GLY A 46 -5.47 -11.75 -8.52
CA GLY A 46 -6.27 -12.62 -7.69
C GLY A 46 -6.02 -12.33 -6.20
N ARG A 47 -5.61 -13.33 -5.46
CA ARG A 47 -5.26 -13.18 -4.03
C ARG A 47 -3.77 -12.95 -3.80
N ARG A 48 -2.98 -12.95 -4.87
CA ARG A 48 -1.53 -12.79 -4.79
C ARG A 48 -1.17 -11.30 -4.83
N ILE A 49 -0.42 -10.87 -3.84
CA ILE A 49 0.12 -9.52 -3.80
C ILE A 49 1.45 -9.48 -4.55
N LEU A 50 1.59 -8.48 -5.42
CA LEU A 50 2.83 -8.20 -6.13
C LEU A 50 3.49 -7.00 -5.46
N GLY A 51 4.57 -7.25 -4.73
CA GLY A 51 5.35 -6.22 -4.07
C GLY A 51 6.33 -5.53 -5.00
N LYS A 52 7.18 -4.69 -4.44
CA LYS A 52 8.24 -4.05 -5.21
C LYS A 52 9.28 -5.10 -5.61
N PRO A 53 9.68 -5.16 -6.89
CA PRO A 53 10.73 -6.09 -7.29
C PRO A 53 12.08 -5.66 -6.70
N ALA A 54 12.82 -6.63 -6.17
CA ALA A 54 14.17 -6.40 -5.65
C ALA A 54 15.22 -6.47 -6.76
N THR A 55 14.91 -7.16 -7.86
CA THR A 55 15.82 -7.36 -8.99
C THR A 55 15.10 -7.13 -10.31
N ALA A 56 15.87 -6.95 -11.38
CA ALA A 56 15.33 -6.86 -12.73
C ALA A 56 14.61 -8.15 -13.14
N ASP A 57 15.12 -9.31 -12.72
CA ASP A 57 14.48 -10.59 -13.01
C ASP A 57 13.11 -10.72 -12.32
N GLU A 58 12.99 -10.26 -11.10
CA GLU A 58 11.70 -10.21 -10.41
C GLU A 58 10.73 -9.27 -11.12
N ALA A 59 11.20 -8.10 -11.57
CA ALA A 59 10.37 -7.16 -12.31
C ALA A 59 9.85 -7.77 -13.62
N ARG A 60 10.69 -8.51 -14.36
CA ARG A 60 10.28 -9.21 -15.58
C ARG A 60 9.23 -10.28 -15.28
N ALA A 61 9.43 -11.06 -14.23
CA ALA A 61 8.47 -12.09 -13.82
C ALA A 61 7.12 -11.48 -13.43
N MET A 62 7.13 -10.36 -12.73
CA MET A 62 5.91 -9.65 -12.36
C MET A 62 5.15 -9.14 -13.58
N LEU A 63 5.84 -8.48 -14.52
CA LEU A 63 5.21 -8.01 -15.75
C LEU A 63 4.69 -9.15 -16.59
N ALA A 64 5.42 -10.25 -16.68
CA ALA A 64 4.97 -11.45 -17.40
C ALA A 64 3.69 -12.01 -16.78
N SER A 65 3.57 -12.01 -15.45
CA SER A 65 2.36 -12.49 -14.78
C SER A 65 1.15 -11.57 -14.99
N LEU A 66 1.38 -10.28 -15.21
CA LEU A 66 0.33 -9.28 -15.45
C LEU A 66 -0.09 -9.18 -16.90
N SER A 67 0.74 -9.69 -17.83
CA SER A 67 0.48 -9.62 -19.27
C SER A 67 -0.85 -10.24 -19.62
N GLY A 68 -1.72 -9.47 -20.28
CA GLY A 68 -3.05 -9.95 -20.71
C GLY A 68 -3.99 -10.26 -19.56
N GLN A 69 -3.65 -9.93 -18.34
CA GLN A 69 -4.44 -10.27 -17.15
C GLN A 69 -5.12 -9.04 -16.56
N ARG A 70 -6.24 -9.30 -15.89
CA ARG A 70 -6.92 -8.28 -15.10
C ARG A 70 -6.44 -8.37 -13.64
N HIS A 71 -6.03 -7.24 -13.11
CA HIS A 71 -5.56 -7.16 -11.72
C HIS A 71 -6.17 -5.97 -11.00
N ARG A 72 -6.04 -5.94 -9.69
CA ARG A 72 -6.50 -4.83 -8.87
C ARG A 72 -5.33 -3.98 -8.40
N VAL A 73 -5.55 -2.68 -8.38
CA VAL A 73 -4.67 -1.73 -7.71
C VAL A 73 -5.46 -1.11 -6.57
N MET A 74 -4.96 -1.26 -5.36
CA MET A 74 -5.62 -0.78 -4.16
C MET A 74 -4.73 0.22 -3.45
N THR A 75 -5.30 1.37 -3.13
CA THR A 75 -4.61 2.40 -2.34
C THR A 75 -5.38 2.62 -1.06
N ALA A 76 -4.74 2.40 0.06
CA ALA A 76 -5.28 2.73 1.36
C ALA A 76 -4.69 4.05 1.83
N VAL A 77 -5.51 4.87 2.44
CA VAL A 77 -5.09 6.12 3.06
C VAL A 77 -5.53 6.10 4.51
N ALA A 78 -4.71 6.66 5.38
CA ALA A 78 -5.04 6.83 6.77
C ALA A 78 -4.55 8.20 7.22
N VAL A 79 -5.43 8.94 7.86
CA VAL A 79 -5.13 10.26 8.41
C VAL A 79 -5.36 10.20 9.90
N GLY A 80 -4.41 10.71 10.66
CA GLY A 80 -4.54 10.75 12.10
C GLY A 80 -3.97 12.01 12.68
N CYS A 81 -4.42 12.36 13.87
CA CYS A 81 -3.96 13.52 14.61
C CYS A 81 -3.85 13.15 16.08
N LEU A 82 -2.76 13.53 16.71
CA LEU A 82 -2.60 13.39 18.16
C LEU A 82 -3.61 14.30 18.88
N GLY A 83 -4.09 13.86 20.05
CA GLY A 83 -4.87 14.74 20.90
C GLY A 83 -4.05 15.94 21.38
N GLU A 84 -4.70 17.09 21.47
CA GLU A 84 -4.04 18.34 21.90
C GLU A 84 -3.69 18.35 23.37
N GLN A 85 -4.45 17.59 24.18
CA GLN A 85 -4.27 17.52 25.63
C GLN A 85 -3.84 16.12 26.05
N ALA A 86 -3.12 16.05 27.18
CA ALA A 86 -2.73 14.77 27.75
C ALA A 86 -3.98 13.93 28.08
N GLY A 87 -3.96 12.66 27.62
CA GLY A 87 -5.08 11.75 27.80
C GLY A 87 -6.20 11.88 26.76
N GLU A 88 -6.11 12.86 25.87
CA GLU A 88 -7.07 13.00 24.76
C GLU A 88 -6.77 11.93 23.71
N PRO A 89 -7.80 11.16 23.25
CA PRO A 89 -7.56 10.14 22.25
C PRO A 89 -7.17 10.74 20.90
N ALA A 90 -6.31 10.04 20.18
CA ALA A 90 -5.98 10.38 18.79
C ALA A 90 -7.23 10.18 17.93
N ARG A 91 -7.44 11.09 16.97
CA ARG A 91 -8.49 10.99 15.96
C ARG A 91 -7.91 10.44 14.68
N GLY A 92 -8.71 9.64 13.99
CA GLY A 92 -8.26 9.05 12.74
C GLY A 92 -9.38 8.75 11.77
N TRP A 93 -9.04 8.76 10.50
CA TRP A 93 -9.92 8.39 9.40
C TRP A 93 -9.12 7.52 8.44
N SER A 94 -9.81 6.63 7.76
CA SER A 94 -9.19 5.78 6.76
C SER A 94 -10.11 5.59 5.57
N GLY A 95 -9.53 5.29 4.42
CA GLY A 95 -10.25 5.01 3.20
C GLY A 95 -9.49 4.04 2.32
N LEU A 96 -10.22 3.39 1.44
CA LEU A 96 -9.66 2.44 0.47
C LEU A 96 -10.21 2.78 -0.91
N SER A 97 -9.31 2.89 -1.88
CA SER A 97 -9.65 3.03 -3.30
C SER A 97 -9.21 1.76 -4.04
N GLU A 98 -10.11 1.18 -4.82
CA GLU A 98 -9.82 0.02 -5.64
C GLU A 98 -10.04 0.35 -7.11
N SER A 99 -9.10 -0.05 -7.94
CA SER A 99 -9.21 0.06 -9.40
C SER A 99 -8.89 -1.28 -10.03
N TRP A 100 -9.65 -1.65 -11.06
CA TRP A 100 -9.38 -2.81 -11.88
C TRP A 100 -8.63 -2.36 -13.11
N VAL A 101 -7.52 -3.03 -13.40
CA VAL A 101 -6.67 -2.72 -14.56
C VAL A 101 -6.49 -3.99 -15.36
N THR A 102 -6.66 -3.88 -16.66
CA THR A 102 -6.40 -4.98 -17.60
C THR A 102 -5.22 -4.57 -18.47
N PHE A 103 -4.13 -5.31 -18.39
CA PHE A 103 -3.00 -5.09 -19.28
C PHE A 103 -3.24 -5.75 -20.63
N ALA A 104 -2.85 -5.07 -21.70
CA ALA A 104 -2.73 -5.70 -22.98
C ALA A 104 -1.68 -6.81 -22.93
N PRO A 105 -1.80 -7.87 -23.76
CA PRO A 105 -0.75 -8.88 -23.83
C PRO A 105 0.59 -8.22 -24.18
N MET A 106 1.64 -8.59 -23.47
CA MET A 106 2.99 -8.11 -23.71
C MET A 106 3.88 -9.26 -24.18
N SER A 107 4.68 -9.03 -25.23
CA SER A 107 5.68 -9.98 -25.64
C SER A 107 6.85 -9.98 -24.66
N GLU A 108 7.62 -11.04 -24.67
CA GLU A 108 8.85 -11.13 -23.87
C GLU A 108 9.80 -9.96 -24.16
N ARG A 109 9.88 -9.56 -25.43
CA ARG A 109 10.70 -8.43 -25.88
C ARG A 109 10.23 -7.11 -25.27
N GLU A 110 8.91 -6.89 -25.23
CA GLU A 110 8.34 -5.69 -24.62
C GLU A 110 8.61 -5.65 -23.12
N VAL A 111 8.47 -6.76 -22.42
CA VAL A 111 8.76 -6.88 -20.99
C VAL A 111 10.24 -6.55 -20.73
N GLN A 112 11.13 -7.10 -21.50
CA GLN A 112 12.57 -6.83 -21.36
C GLN A 112 12.93 -5.38 -21.65
N ALA A 113 12.27 -4.76 -22.63
CA ALA A 113 12.51 -3.36 -22.97
C ALA A 113 12.05 -2.41 -21.87
N TYR A 114 10.98 -2.76 -21.16
CA TYR A 114 10.45 -1.95 -20.09
C TYR A 114 11.32 -1.98 -18.82
N VAL A 115 11.91 -3.11 -18.53
CA VAL A 115 12.79 -3.31 -17.38
C VAL A 115 14.26 -2.92 -17.69
#